data_b00cdd2700b7f24ce65071b72d89ad46
#
_entry.id   b00cdd2700b7f24ce65071b72d89ad46
#
_cell.length_a   1.000
_cell.length_b   1.000
_cell.length_c   1.000
_cell.angle_alpha   90.00
_cell.angle_beta   90.00
_cell.angle_gamma   90.00
#
_symmetry.space_group_name_H-M   'P 1'
#
loop_
_entity.id
_entity.type
_entity.pdbx_description
1 polymer ?
#
loop_
_entity_poly.entity_id
_entity_poly.type
_entity_poly.pdbx_seq_one_letter_code
_entity_poly.pdbx_strand_id
1 'polypeptide(L)'
;KRNLENNSERASTLNQLLVEMDGFDMCDGIMVFAATNLVKYLDPALLRSGRFDKKIYFDHPNFSERKSMFEMYLKDIVIPTELSYAILSDRTAGMTGADIANIANQSKINAIQRGQEEVGLTDSDIQIAIDEVMIGREKRERMMSDEEKERVSYHEAGHALMGYILKDSEPPVKVSIIPRGEAALGFSQPKPANKKLHTSKAVLAQISVLLGGRVAEKLIYGDVSTGAADDIEKISNLVRLYNTSWGMSKEIGPLNPQYMGVIGENIANSVFSQCKVMVDEIEEFTFSVLKKHKKLIVSMAKDLLKNETIVYDRIKELLPRRLENSLDVLI
;
A
#
# COMPACT_ATOMS: atom_id res chain seq x y z
N LYS A 1 38.05 10.26 9.77
CA LYS A 1 38.45 11.60 9.27
C LYS A 1 37.52 12.06 8.14
N ARG A 2 37.24 11.27 7.10
CA ARG A 2 36.34 11.65 5.98
C ARG A 2 34.94 12.11 6.41
N ASN A 3 34.33 11.52 7.45
CA ASN A 3 32.99 11.92 7.92
C ASN A 3 32.98 13.28 8.66
N LEU A 4 34.08 13.69 9.24
CA LEU A 4 34.20 14.99 9.93
C LEU A 4 34.42 16.13 8.93
N GLU A 5 35.18 15.89 7.85
CA GLU A 5 35.38 16.86 6.77
C GLU A 5 34.09 17.12 5.98
N ASN A 6 33.34 16.07 5.62
CA ASN A 6 32.04 16.20 4.94
C ASN A 6 30.99 16.99 5.80
N ASN A 7 31.03 16.86 7.11
CA ASN A 7 30.12 17.63 7.98
C ASN A 7 30.51 19.12 8.06
N SER A 8 31.82 19.44 8.03
CA SER A 8 32.27 20.84 8.06
C SER A 8 31.97 21.57 6.74
N GLU A 9 32.13 20.92 5.59
CA GLU A 9 31.78 21.49 4.29
C GLU A 9 30.27 21.74 4.16
N ARG A 10 29.43 20.79 4.58
CA ARG A 10 27.97 20.96 4.59
C ARG A 10 27.53 22.11 5.50
N ALA A 11 28.11 22.22 6.70
CA ALA A 11 27.83 23.29 7.62
C ALA A 11 28.27 24.66 7.05
N SER A 12 29.42 24.71 6.37
CA SER A 12 29.91 25.92 5.69
C SER A 12 28.97 26.34 4.56
N THR A 13 28.55 25.39 3.70
CA THR A 13 27.60 25.66 2.60
C THR A 13 26.26 26.16 3.12
N LEU A 14 25.73 25.53 4.19
CA LEU A 14 24.49 25.97 4.81
C LEU A 14 24.62 27.40 5.36
N ASN A 15 25.70 27.70 6.08
CA ASN A 15 25.94 29.03 6.59
C ASN A 15 26.07 30.08 5.49
N GLN A 16 26.74 29.76 4.39
CA GLN A 16 26.82 30.66 3.24
C GLN A 16 25.42 30.92 2.65
N LEU A 17 24.61 29.87 2.47
CA LEU A 17 23.23 30.03 2.00
C LEU A 17 22.40 30.92 2.92
N LEU A 18 22.54 30.75 4.24
CA LEU A 18 21.83 31.59 5.23
C LEU A 18 22.28 33.05 5.15
N VAL A 19 23.57 33.31 4.98
CA VAL A 19 24.12 34.69 4.84
C VAL A 19 23.63 35.35 3.56
N GLU A 20 23.63 34.61 2.44
CA GLU A 20 23.11 35.14 1.19
C GLU A 20 21.60 35.43 1.25
N MET A 21 20.82 34.56 1.89
CA MET A 21 19.39 34.82 2.11
C MET A 21 19.10 36.01 3.00
N ASP A 22 19.89 36.21 4.06
CA ASP A 22 19.74 37.37 4.96
C ASP A 22 20.25 38.67 4.30
N GLY A 23 21.09 38.58 3.29
CA GLY A 23 21.61 39.70 2.51
C GLY A 23 20.68 40.24 1.44
N PHE A 24 19.54 39.59 1.20
CA PHE A 24 18.56 40.00 0.17
C PHE A 24 17.66 41.17 0.55
N ASP A 25 17.87 41.83 1.67
CA ASP A 25 17.05 42.98 2.17
C ASP A 25 16.89 44.14 1.14
N MET A 26 17.67 44.14 0.06
CA MET A 26 17.68 45.21 -0.94
C MET A 26 17.43 44.70 -2.39
N CYS A 27 17.11 43.43 -2.58
CA CYS A 27 16.85 42.85 -3.92
C CYS A 27 15.36 42.73 -4.21
N ASP A 28 14.73 43.82 -4.62
CA ASP A 28 13.37 43.80 -5.14
C ASP A 28 13.27 42.88 -6.36
N GLY A 29 12.39 41.87 -6.28
CA GLY A 29 12.04 41.04 -7.41
C GLY A 29 12.64 39.63 -7.46
N ILE A 30 13.41 39.22 -6.45
CA ILE A 30 13.91 37.82 -6.36
C ILE A 30 13.00 37.00 -5.43
N MET A 31 12.53 35.86 -5.94
CA MET A 31 11.78 34.86 -5.16
C MET A 31 12.52 33.54 -5.15
N VAL A 32 12.78 33.03 -3.95
CA VAL A 32 13.51 31.77 -3.75
C VAL A 32 12.54 30.64 -3.43
N PHE A 33 12.60 29.56 -4.19
CA PHE A 33 11.80 28.35 -3.97
C PHE A 33 12.71 27.18 -3.63
N ALA A 34 12.29 26.37 -2.66
CA ALA A 34 12.92 25.10 -2.34
C ALA A 34 11.86 24.00 -2.23
N ALA A 35 12.23 22.78 -2.58
CA ALA A 35 11.38 21.60 -2.44
C ALA A 35 12.12 20.49 -1.71
N THR A 36 11.43 19.79 -0.83
CA THR A 36 11.98 18.63 -0.11
C THR A 36 10.88 17.67 0.29
N ASN A 37 11.20 16.37 0.29
CA ASN A 37 10.36 15.33 0.87
C ASN A 37 10.65 15.13 2.37
N LEU A 38 11.71 15.73 2.91
CA LEU A 38 12.25 15.46 4.23
C LEU A 38 12.36 16.74 5.08
N VAL A 39 11.25 17.47 5.24
CA VAL A 39 11.20 18.73 6.03
C VAL A 39 11.79 18.56 7.43
N LYS A 40 11.63 17.39 8.05
CA LYS A 40 12.12 17.10 9.42
C LYS A 40 13.65 17.12 9.54
N TYR A 41 14.37 17.01 8.43
CA TYR A 41 15.84 17.01 8.41
C TYR A 41 16.43 18.35 7.97
N LEU A 42 15.59 19.34 7.63
CA LEU A 42 16.05 20.69 7.35
C LEU A 42 16.46 21.37 8.64
N ASP A 43 17.53 22.17 8.56
CA ASP A 43 17.93 23.02 9.66
C ASP A 43 16.81 24.01 9.99
N PRO A 44 16.36 24.13 11.27
CA PRO A 44 15.33 25.06 11.66
C PRO A 44 15.62 26.53 11.31
N ALA A 45 16.89 26.86 11.14
CA ALA A 45 17.30 28.22 10.72
C ALA A 45 16.79 28.58 9.32
N LEU A 46 16.70 27.61 8.41
CA LEU A 46 16.15 27.83 7.06
C LEU A 46 14.65 28.16 7.06
N LEU A 47 13.94 27.71 8.09
CA LEU A 47 12.48 27.83 8.19
C LEU A 47 12.00 29.02 8.98
N ARG A 48 12.92 29.96 9.37
CA ARG A 48 12.60 31.19 10.07
C ARG A 48 12.07 32.27 9.12
N SER A 49 11.35 33.26 9.70
CA SER A 49 10.88 34.44 8.98
C SER A 49 12.03 35.16 8.27
N GLY A 50 11.79 35.65 7.06
CA GLY A 50 12.81 36.29 6.22
C GLY A 50 13.60 35.31 5.34
N ARG A 51 13.36 34.00 5.45
CA ARG A 51 13.97 32.96 4.65
C ARG A 51 12.88 32.11 3.95
N PHE A 52 12.75 30.80 4.24
CA PHE A 52 11.63 29.99 3.78
C PHE A 52 10.46 30.08 4.77
N ASP A 53 9.83 31.22 4.86
CA ASP A 53 8.75 31.51 5.79
C ASP A 53 7.40 30.93 5.33
N LYS A 54 7.19 30.81 4.01
CA LYS A 54 5.97 30.28 3.45
C LYS A 54 6.15 28.79 3.08
N LYS A 55 5.44 27.93 3.78
CA LYS A 55 5.47 26.48 3.56
C LYS A 55 4.20 26.04 2.86
N ILE A 56 4.36 25.33 1.76
CA ILE A 56 3.25 24.73 1.00
C ILE A 56 3.42 23.22 1.08
N TYR A 57 2.41 22.54 1.60
CA TYR A 57 2.38 21.09 1.70
C TYR A 57 1.59 20.52 0.53
N PHE A 58 2.20 19.57 -0.18
CA PHE A 58 1.55 18.81 -1.24
C PHE A 58 1.18 17.44 -0.70
N ASP A 59 -0.10 17.23 -0.47
CA ASP A 59 -0.66 15.92 -0.11
C ASP A 59 -0.85 15.06 -1.37
N HIS A 60 -1.18 13.77 -1.16
CA HIS A 60 -1.66 12.92 -2.25
C HIS A 60 -2.91 13.54 -2.87
N PRO A 61 -3.05 13.52 -4.21
CA PRO A 61 -4.18 14.14 -4.88
C PRO A 61 -5.50 13.46 -4.50
N ASN A 62 -6.53 14.26 -4.28
CA ASN A 62 -7.88 13.80 -4.04
C ASN A 62 -8.53 13.29 -5.35
N PHE A 63 -9.77 12.77 -5.26
CA PHE A 63 -10.48 12.23 -6.42
C PHE A 63 -10.59 13.23 -7.59
N SER A 64 -10.97 14.49 -7.32
CA SER A 64 -11.14 15.52 -8.36
C SER A 64 -9.81 15.90 -9.01
N GLU A 65 -8.77 16.02 -8.20
CA GLU A 65 -7.41 16.33 -8.67
C GLU A 65 -6.86 15.21 -9.56
N ARG A 66 -7.03 13.93 -9.14
CA ARG A 66 -6.62 12.78 -9.98
C ARG A 66 -7.38 12.75 -11.30
N LYS A 67 -8.69 13.04 -11.28
CA LYS A 67 -9.49 13.16 -12.50
C LYS A 67 -8.91 14.23 -13.46
N SER A 68 -8.64 15.42 -12.95
CA SER A 68 -8.03 16.51 -13.75
C SER A 68 -6.63 16.16 -14.26
N MET A 69 -5.84 15.40 -13.48
CA MET A 69 -4.54 14.90 -13.94
C MET A 69 -4.69 13.92 -15.11
N PHE A 70 -5.62 12.99 -15.07
CA PHE A 70 -5.88 12.09 -16.20
C PHE A 70 -6.38 12.87 -17.43
N GLU A 71 -7.28 13.85 -17.25
CA GLU A 71 -7.73 14.74 -18.31
C GLU A 71 -6.54 15.47 -18.97
N MET A 72 -5.58 15.95 -18.19
CA MET A 72 -4.39 16.63 -18.68
C MET A 72 -3.43 15.68 -19.42
N TYR A 73 -3.13 14.50 -18.84
CA TYR A 73 -2.15 13.58 -19.44
C TYR A 73 -2.68 12.76 -20.62
N LEU A 74 -3.99 12.61 -20.74
CA LEU A 74 -4.64 11.83 -21.81
C LEU A 74 -5.47 12.69 -22.79
N LYS A 75 -5.38 14.02 -22.71
CA LYS A 75 -6.20 14.97 -23.50
C LYS A 75 -6.16 14.74 -25.02
N ASP A 76 -5.01 14.29 -25.55
CA ASP A 76 -4.75 14.14 -26.98
C ASP A 76 -4.99 12.70 -27.46
N ILE A 77 -5.63 11.86 -26.65
CA ILE A 77 -5.80 10.44 -26.94
C ILE A 77 -7.27 10.04 -26.79
N VAL A 78 -7.72 9.21 -27.72
CA VAL A 78 -9.05 8.62 -27.66
C VAL A 78 -9.08 7.57 -26.56
N ILE A 79 -9.96 7.75 -25.58
CA ILE A 79 -10.27 6.75 -24.55
C ILE A 79 -11.65 6.15 -24.83
N PRO A 80 -11.92 4.88 -24.46
CA PRO A 80 -13.22 4.25 -24.64
C PRO A 80 -14.33 5.07 -23.95
N THR A 81 -15.49 5.15 -24.57
CA THR A 81 -16.65 5.89 -24.04
C THR A 81 -17.12 5.36 -22.68
N GLU A 82 -16.90 4.06 -22.45
CA GLU A 82 -17.24 3.35 -21.19
C GLU A 82 -16.26 3.68 -20.07
N LEU A 83 -15.09 4.22 -20.40
CA LEU A 83 -14.01 4.52 -19.48
C LEU A 83 -13.91 6.03 -19.25
N SER A 84 -14.62 6.53 -18.26
CA SER A 84 -14.51 7.94 -17.87
C SER A 84 -13.28 8.21 -17.01
N TYR A 85 -12.77 9.45 -17.04
CA TYR A 85 -11.70 9.90 -16.13
C TYR A 85 -12.07 9.76 -14.65
N ALA A 86 -13.38 9.75 -14.33
CA ALA A 86 -13.87 9.49 -12.98
C ALA A 86 -13.60 8.03 -12.56
N ILE A 87 -13.80 7.06 -13.45
CA ILE A 87 -13.47 5.64 -13.20
C ILE A 87 -11.97 5.46 -12.98
N LEU A 88 -11.14 6.12 -13.80
CA LEU A 88 -9.67 6.08 -13.62
C LEU A 88 -9.25 6.67 -12.28
N SER A 89 -9.86 7.80 -11.90
CA SER A 89 -9.61 8.41 -10.60
C SER A 89 -10.00 7.50 -9.43
N ASP A 90 -11.11 6.78 -9.54
CA ASP A 90 -11.54 5.82 -8.50
C ASP A 90 -10.57 4.63 -8.37
N ARG A 91 -10.13 4.07 -9.50
CA ARG A 91 -9.16 2.95 -9.55
C ARG A 91 -7.76 3.30 -9.02
N THR A 92 -7.41 4.60 -8.96
CA THR A 92 -6.08 5.10 -8.59
C THR A 92 -6.07 5.85 -7.25
N ALA A 93 -6.99 5.52 -6.34
CA ALA A 93 -7.03 6.13 -5.02
C ALA A 93 -5.71 5.91 -4.25
N GLY A 94 -5.18 6.99 -3.65
CA GLY A 94 -3.92 6.97 -2.90
C GLY A 94 -2.64 7.11 -3.75
N MET A 95 -2.74 7.14 -5.07
CA MET A 95 -1.59 7.35 -5.96
C MET A 95 -1.15 8.81 -6.00
N THR A 96 0.14 9.02 -6.24
CA THR A 96 0.75 10.35 -6.42
C THR A 96 0.53 10.87 -7.84
N GLY A 97 0.80 12.16 -8.05
CA GLY A 97 0.78 12.74 -9.40
C GLY A 97 1.80 12.11 -10.34
N ALA A 98 2.95 11.68 -9.81
CA ALA A 98 3.97 10.97 -10.58
C ALA A 98 3.49 9.58 -11.04
N ASP A 99 2.78 8.85 -10.16
CA ASP A 99 2.19 7.56 -10.51
C ASP A 99 1.15 7.70 -11.62
N ILE A 100 0.29 8.72 -11.55
CA ILE A 100 -0.72 9.01 -12.57
C ILE A 100 -0.07 9.35 -13.91
N ALA A 101 0.98 10.17 -13.91
CA ALA A 101 1.74 10.49 -15.12
C ALA A 101 2.37 9.22 -15.72
N ASN A 102 2.92 8.35 -14.88
CA ASN A 102 3.52 7.09 -15.29
C ASN A 102 2.45 6.13 -15.87
N ILE A 103 1.29 5.99 -15.21
CA ILE A 103 0.16 5.20 -15.72
C ILE A 103 -0.26 5.71 -17.11
N ALA A 104 -0.46 7.01 -17.26
CA ALA A 104 -0.85 7.58 -18.55
C ALA A 104 0.19 7.30 -19.65
N ASN A 105 1.48 7.41 -19.32
CA ASN A 105 2.56 7.10 -20.27
C ASN A 105 2.62 5.61 -20.60
N GLN A 106 2.57 4.74 -19.57
CA GLN A 106 2.63 3.29 -19.76
C GLN A 106 1.43 2.77 -20.56
N SER A 107 0.23 3.32 -20.34
CA SER A 107 -0.96 2.99 -21.14
C SER A 107 -0.75 3.26 -22.62
N LYS A 108 -0.10 4.38 -22.98
CA LYS A 108 0.26 4.71 -24.36
C LYS A 108 1.23 3.69 -24.95
N ILE A 109 2.24 3.31 -24.18
CA ILE A 109 3.22 2.29 -24.57
C ILE A 109 2.53 0.94 -24.81
N ASN A 110 1.60 0.54 -23.96
CA ASN A 110 0.84 -0.70 -24.09
C ASN A 110 -0.01 -0.70 -25.37
N ALA A 111 -0.65 0.43 -25.72
CA ALA A 111 -1.41 0.57 -26.95
C ALA A 111 -0.51 0.46 -28.20
N ILE A 112 0.67 1.09 -28.19
CA ILE A 112 1.66 0.99 -29.27
C ILE A 112 2.12 -0.47 -29.44
N GLN A 113 2.45 -1.17 -28.34
CA GLN A 113 2.88 -2.56 -28.39
C GLN A 113 1.78 -3.51 -28.93
N ARG A 114 0.51 -3.16 -28.74
CA ARG A 114 -0.63 -3.89 -29.28
C ARG A 114 -0.78 -3.68 -30.80
N GLY A 115 -0.08 -2.71 -31.40
CA GLY A 115 -0.10 -2.43 -32.83
C GLY A 115 -1.37 -1.73 -33.35
N GLN A 116 -2.12 -1.06 -32.48
CA GLN A 116 -3.38 -0.38 -32.82
C GLN A 116 -3.38 1.07 -32.34
N GLU A 117 -2.34 1.81 -32.64
CA GLU A 117 -2.15 3.22 -32.23
C GLU A 117 -3.31 4.12 -32.65
N GLU A 118 -3.89 3.90 -33.86
CA GLU A 118 -4.99 4.70 -34.41
C GLU A 118 -6.32 4.49 -33.67
N VAL A 119 -6.49 3.39 -32.93
CA VAL A 119 -7.75 3.04 -32.25
C VAL A 119 -7.87 3.69 -30.86
N GLY A 120 -6.77 4.28 -30.35
CA GLY A 120 -6.70 4.84 -29.02
C GLY A 120 -6.44 3.80 -27.92
N LEU A 121 -6.62 4.20 -26.65
CA LEU A 121 -6.43 3.34 -25.49
C LEU A 121 -7.62 2.41 -25.30
N THR A 122 -7.35 1.20 -24.78
CA THR A 122 -8.39 0.28 -24.27
C THR A 122 -8.38 0.26 -22.74
N ASP A 123 -9.45 -0.25 -22.14
CA ASP A 123 -9.49 -0.48 -20.68
C ASP A 123 -8.35 -1.41 -20.24
N SER A 124 -8.03 -2.43 -21.06
CA SER A 124 -6.92 -3.34 -20.80
C SER A 124 -5.56 -2.64 -20.76
N ASP A 125 -5.28 -1.71 -21.70
CA ASP A 125 -4.00 -1.00 -21.73
C ASP A 125 -3.78 -0.19 -20.45
N ILE A 126 -4.85 0.44 -19.97
CA ILE A 126 -4.83 1.25 -18.74
C ILE A 126 -4.77 0.35 -17.50
N GLN A 127 -5.53 -0.73 -17.47
CA GLN A 127 -5.53 -1.64 -16.33
C GLN A 127 -4.16 -2.30 -16.15
N ILE A 128 -3.50 -2.71 -17.25
CA ILE A 128 -2.13 -3.23 -17.22
C ILE A 128 -1.17 -2.16 -16.67
N ALA A 129 -1.30 -0.91 -17.13
CA ALA A 129 -0.46 0.18 -16.64
C ALA A 129 -0.65 0.46 -15.14
N ILE A 130 -1.90 0.44 -14.65
CA ILE A 130 -2.21 0.58 -13.22
C ILE A 130 -1.53 -0.55 -12.43
N ASP A 131 -1.69 -1.78 -12.87
CA ASP A 131 -1.09 -2.95 -12.21
C ASP A 131 0.45 -2.87 -12.20
N GLU A 132 1.07 -2.45 -13.32
CA GLU A 132 2.52 -2.30 -13.41
C GLU A 132 3.07 -1.23 -12.46
N VAL A 133 2.37 -0.11 -12.32
CA VAL A 133 2.77 0.95 -11.40
C VAL A 133 2.58 0.56 -9.93
N MET A 134 1.48 -0.15 -9.62
CA MET A 134 1.16 -0.56 -8.24
C MET A 134 2.02 -1.71 -7.72
N ILE A 135 2.28 -2.71 -8.56
CA ILE A 135 2.78 -4.02 -8.12
C ILE A 135 4.07 -4.39 -8.87
N GLY A 136 4.29 -3.76 -10.02
CA GLY A 136 5.41 -4.06 -10.92
C GLY A 136 4.99 -4.89 -12.13
N ARG A 137 5.92 -5.00 -13.08
CA ARG A 137 5.71 -5.73 -14.34
C ARG A 137 5.52 -7.22 -14.12
N GLU A 138 4.68 -7.84 -14.95
CA GLU A 138 4.53 -9.29 -15.01
C GLU A 138 5.85 -9.96 -15.38
N LYS A 139 6.21 -11.00 -14.64
CA LYS A 139 7.40 -11.84 -14.91
C LYS A 139 6.97 -13.25 -15.30
N ARG A 140 6.35 -13.38 -16.48
CA ARG A 140 5.90 -14.69 -16.99
C ARG A 140 7.04 -15.69 -17.24
N GLU A 141 8.26 -15.18 -17.39
CA GLU A 141 9.48 -16.01 -17.56
C GLU A 141 9.93 -16.66 -16.24
N ARG A 142 9.45 -16.18 -15.09
CA ARG A 142 9.74 -16.80 -13.80
C ARG A 142 8.88 -18.04 -13.64
N MET A 143 9.42 -19.18 -14.06
CA MET A 143 8.76 -20.48 -13.90
C MET A 143 8.61 -20.80 -12.41
N MET A 144 7.38 -20.93 -11.96
CA MET A 144 7.05 -21.58 -10.70
C MET A 144 6.76 -23.05 -10.99
N SER A 145 7.16 -23.94 -10.08
CA SER A 145 6.70 -25.32 -10.11
C SER A 145 5.18 -25.41 -9.90
N ASP A 146 4.55 -26.47 -10.34
CA ASP A 146 3.11 -26.66 -10.14
C ASP A 146 2.74 -26.66 -8.64
N GLU A 147 3.61 -27.21 -7.79
CA GLU A 147 3.45 -27.18 -6.34
C GLU A 147 3.52 -25.78 -5.75
N GLU A 148 4.47 -24.94 -6.21
CA GLU A 148 4.57 -23.54 -5.80
C GLU A 148 3.35 -22.74 -6.27
N LYS A 149 2.92 -22.97 -7.52
CA LYS A 149 1.74 -22.30 -8.09
C LYS A 149 0.47 -22.66 -7.32
N GLU A 150 0.33 -23.91 -6.93
CA GLU A 150 -0.78 -24.36 -6.10
C GLU A 150 -0.73 -23.71 -4.73
N ARG A 151 0.42 -23.69 -4.05
CA ARG A 151 0.60 -23.07 -2.74
C ARG A 151 0.29 -21.56 -2.77
N VAL A 152 0.80 -20.84 -3.77
CA VAL A 152 0.49 -19.41 -3.98
C VAL A 152 -1.00 -19.21 -4.22
N SER A 153 -1.68 -20.10 -4.94
CA SER A 153 -3.12 -19.97 -5.17
C SER A 153 -3.94 -20.06 -3.87
N TYR A 154 -3.57 -20.93 -2.95
CA TYR A 154 -4.20 -20.99 -1.63
C TYR A 154 -3.85 -19.80 -0.75
N HIS A 155 -2.63 -19.30 -0.85
CA HIS A 155 -2.18 -18.10 -0.14
C HIS A 155 -3.03 -16.89 -0.54
N GLU A 156 -3.10 -16.60 -1.84
CA GLU A 156 -3.89 -15.48 -2.36
C GLU A 156 -5.40 -15.64 -2.11
N ALA A 157 -5.91 -16.88 -2.20
CA ALA A 157 -7.29 -17.17 -1.83
C ALA A 157 -7.58 -16.87 -0.34
N GLY A 158 -6.59 -17.08 0.54
CA GLY A 158 -6.68 -16.74 1.95
C GLY A 158 -6.84 -15.24 2.19
N HIS A 159 -5.99 -14.42 1.58
CA HIS A 159 -6.10 -12.95 1.63
C HIS A 159 -7.44 -12.47 1.09
N ALA A 160 -7.82 -12.94 -0.08
CA ALA A 160 -9.03 -12.54 -0.75
C ALA A 160 -10.30 -12.90 0.06
N LEU A 161 -10.33 -14.10 0.62
CA LEU A 161 -11.47 -14.55 1.42
C LEU A 161 -11.61 -13.73 2.72
N MET A 162 -10.49 -13.48 3.42
CA MET A 162 -10.51 -12.63 4.63
C MET A 162 -10.95 -11.20 4.31
N GLY A 163 -10.39 -10.60 3.25
CA GLY A 163 -10.78 -9.26 2.80
C GLY A 163 -12.27 -9.16 2.41
N TYR A 164 -12.85 -10.25 1.89
CA TYR A 164 -14.27 -10.28 1.53
C TYR A 164 -15.20 -10.53 2.72
N ILE A 165 -14.80 -11.38 3.66
CA ILE A 165 -15.64 -11.77 4.81
C ILE A 165 -15.72 -10.66 5.86
N LEU A 166 -14.60 -9.98 6.14
CA LEU A 166 -14.54 -9.00 7.22
C LEU A 166 -15.22 -7.70 6.83
N LYS A 167 -16.19 -7.26 7.64
CA LYS A 167 -16.97 -6.03 7.43
C LYS A 167 -16.09 -4.78 7.36
N ASP A 168 -15.08 -4.72 8.23
CA ASP A 168 -14.21 -3.55 8.42
C ASP A 168 -13.00 -3.55 7.49
N SER A 169 -12.90 -4.52 6.56
CA SER A 169 -11.88 -4.55 5.50
C SER A 169 -12.45 -4.12 4.15
N GLU A 170 -11.58 -3.68 3.27
CA GLU A 170 -11.95 -3.42 1.87
C GLU A 170 -11.94 -4.75 1.09
N PRO A 171 -13.03 -5.07 0.33
CA PRO A 171 -13.10 -6.30 -0.44
C PRO A 171 -12.06 -6.32 -1.56
N PRO A 172 -11.52 -7.50 -1.93
CA PRO A 172 -10.60 -7.61 -3.04
C PRO A 172 -11.32 -7.32 -4.37
N VAL A 173 -10.69 -6.54 -5.24
CA VAL A 173 -11.16 -6.26 -6.61
C VAL A 173 -10.48 -7.13 -7.65
N LYS A 174 -9.27 -7.61 -7.33
CA LYS A 174 -8.49 -8.47 -8.21
C LYS A 174 -7.58 -9.36 -7.38
N VAL A 175 -7.46 -10.62 -7.79
CA VAL A 175 -6.54 -11.60 -7.21
C VAL A 175 -5.80 -12.28 -8.34
N SER A 176 -4.48 -12.41 -8.25
CA SER A 176 -3.66 -13.02 -9.30
C SER A 176 -2.51 -13.82 -8.69
N ILE A 177 -2.16 -14.90 -9.37
CA ILE A 177 -0.99 -15.73 -9.06
C ILE A 177 0.12 -15.59 -10.11
N ILE A 178 0.05 -14.55 -10.94
CA ILE A 178 1.10 -14.21 -11.89
C ILE A 178 2.19 -13.44 -11.13
N PRO A 179 3.46 -13.91 -11.17
CA PRO A 179 4.57 -13.22 -10.51
C PRO A 179 4.77 -11.80 -11.04
N ARG A 180 5.00 -10.84 -10.13
CA ARG A 180 5.25 -9.43 -10.46
C ARG A 180 6.40 -8.84 -9.65
N GLY A 181 7.03 -7.80 -10.19
CA GLY A 181 8.09 -7.07 -9.48
C GLY A 181 9.27 -7.97 -9.07
N GLU A 182 9.91 -7.66 -7.95
CA GLU A 182 11.11 -8.40 -7.50
C GLU A 182 10.78 -9.68 -6.73
N ALA A 183 9.74 -9.67 -5.90
CA ALA A 183 9.48 -10.74 -4.94
C ALA A 183 8.04 -11.28 -4.96
N ALA A 184 7.06 -10.55 -5.48
CA ALA A 184 5.67 -10.96 -5.44
C ALA A 184 5.41 -12.16 -6.37
N LEU A 185 4.98 -13.29 -5.79
CA LEU A 185 4.57 -14.49 -6.53
C LEU A 185 3.09 -14.47 -6.89
N GLY A 186 2.30 -13.67 -6.20
CA GLY A 186 0.90 -13.38 -6.43
C GLY A 186 0.51 -12.06 -5.76
N PHE A 187 -0.73 -11.66 -5.87
CA PHE A 187 -1.27 -10.51 -5.15
C PHE A 187 -2.80 -10.55 -5.04
N SER A 188 -3.29 -10.00 -3.96
CA SER A 188 -4.69 -9.69 -3.75
C SER A 188 -4.85 -8.17 -3.59
N GLN A 189 -5.52 -7.53 -4.55
CA GLN A 189 -5.72 -6.09 -4.57
C GLN A 189 -7.03 -5.72 -3.87
N PRO A 190 -6.99 -5.02 -2.72
CA PRO A 190 -8.19 -4.50 -2.09
C PRO A 190 -8.79 -3.35 -2.90
N LYS A 191 -10.08 -3.11 -2.75
CA LYS A 191 -10.74 -1.94 -3.34
C LYS A 191 -10.07 -0.66 -2.83
N PRO A 192 -9.61 0.24 -3.71
CA PRO A 192 -9.05 1.49 -3.28
C PRO A 192 -10.05 2.30 -2.44
N ALA A 193 -9.62 2.76 -1.28
CA ALA A 193 -10.44 3.58 -0.39
C ALA A 193 -9.83 4.97 -0.20
N ASN A 194 -10.66 6.01 -0.32
CA ASN A 194 -10.25 7.40 -0.07
C ASN A 194 -10.32 7.76 1.43
N LYS A 195 -10.18 6.78 2.33
CA LYS A 195 -10.25 6.99 3.77
C LYS A 195 -8.90 7.47 4.31
N LYS A 196 -8.89 8.60 5.00
CA LYS A 196 -7.70 9.13 5.69
C LYS A 196 -7.59 8.64 7.15
N LEU A 197 -8.68 8.15 7.73
CA LEU A 197 -8.74 7.68 9.11
C LEU A 197 -9.12 6.20 9.15
N HIS A 198 -8.39 5.44 9.94
CA HIS A 198 -8.65 4.03 10.19
C HIS A 198 -9.06 3.83 11.65
N THR A 199 -10.15 3.12 11.87
CA THR A 199 -10.59 2.72 13.21
C THR A 199 -9.75 1.53 13.69
N SER A 200 -9.75 1.28 15.01
CA SER A 200 -9.12 0.08 15.60
C SER A 200 -9.60 -1.20 14.89
N LYS A 201 -10.91 -1.35 14.66
CA LYS A 201 -11.49 -2.50 13.95
C LYS A 201 -10.96 -2.65 12.52
N ALA A 202 -10.80 -1.54 11.80
CA ALA A 202 -10.26 -1.57 10.44
C ALA A 202 -8.79 -2.01 10.41
N VAL A 203 -7.98 -1.59 11.39
CA VAL A 203 -6.58 -2.02 11.51
C VAL A 203 -6.49 -3.51 11.84
N LEU A 204 -7.30 -4.00 12.79
CA LEU A 204 -7.35 -5.42 13.13
C LEU A 204 -7.81 -6.27 11.94
N ALA A 205 -8.81 -5.80 11.18
CA ALA A 205 -9.25 -6.45 9.96
C ALA A 205 -8.13 -6.52 8.92
N GLN A 206 -7.37 -5.44 8.75
CA GLN A 206 -6.23 -5.41 7.83
C GLN A 206 -5.14 -6.42 8.23
N ILE A 207 -4.83 -6.53 9.54
CA ILE A 207 -3.88 -7.54 10.04
C ILE A 207 -4.41 -8.96 9.78
N SER A 208 -5.71 -9.21 10.01
CA SER A 208 -6.34 -10.51 9.71
C SER A 208 -6.27 -10.85 8.22
N VAL A 209 -6.45 -9.86 7.33
CA VAL A 209 -6.31 -10.05 5.87
C VAL A 209 -4.87 -10.44 5.53
N LEU A 210 -3.87 -9.72 6.07
CA LEU A 210 -2.45 -10.04 5.85
C LEU A 210 -2.05 -11.43 6.39
N LEU A 211 -2.63 -11.86 7.51
CA LEU A 211 -2.44 -13.22 8.02
C LEU A 211 -3.13 -14.29 7.17
N GLY A 212 -4.13 -13.90 6.37
CA GLY A 212 -4.99 -14.81 5.61
C GLY A 212 -4.22 -15.79 4.72
N GLY A 213 -3.20 -15.32 4.00
CA GLY A 213 -2.37 -16.14 3.13
C GLY A 213 -1.63 -17.24 3.90
N ARG A 214 -0.86 -16.85 4.92
CA ARG A 214 -0.11 -17.76 5.78
C ARG A 214 -1.03 -18.78 6.48
N VAL A 215 -2.16 -18.32 6.98
CA VAL A 215 -3.13 -19.18 7.69
C VAL A 215 -3.82 -20.15 6.72
N ALA A 216 -4.07 -19.74 5.48
CA ALA A 216 -4.59 -20.64 4.45
C ALA A 216 -3.60 -21.76 4.12
N GLU A 217 -2.30 -21.46 3.97
CA GLU A 217 -1.26 -22.49 3.81
C GLU A 217 -1.26 -23.47 5.00
N LYS A 218 -1.23 -22.96 6.23
CA LYS A 218 -1.28 -23.75 7.46
C LYS A 218 -2.51 -24.66 7.52
N LEU A 219 -3.67 -24.17 7.09
CA LEU A 219 -4.93 -24.93 7.08
C LEU A 219 -4.96 -26.06 6.05
N ILE A 220 -4.30 -25.88 4.89
CA ILE A 220 -4.33 -26.83 3.76
C ILE A 220 -3.18 -27.83 3.88
N TYR A 221 -1.97 -27.36 4.11
CA TYR A 221 -0.75 -28.18 4.08
C TYR A 221 -0.24 -28.55 5.48
N GLY A 222 -0.74 -27.94 6.55
CA GLY A 222 -0.22 -28.13 7.92
C GLY A 222 1.12 -27.43 8.15
N ASP A 223 1.63 -26.71 7.18
CA ASP A 223 2.91 -26.01 7.16
C ASP A 223 2.79 -24.65 6.47
N VAL A 224 3.82 -23.81 6.60
CA VAL A 224 3.86 -22.45 6.07
C VAL A 224 5.13 -22.25 5.24
N SER A 225 5.05 -21.37 4.24
CA SER A 225 6.18 -21.05 3.37
C SER A 225 6.78 -19.68 3.69
N THR A 226 7.88 -19.35 3.03
CA THR A 226 8.52 -18.02 3.07
C THR A 226 7.73 -16.97 2.29
N GLY A 227 6.69 -17.35 1.55
CA GLY A 227 5.87 -16.44 0.73
C GLY A 227 5.22 -15.31 1.52
N ALA A 228 4.96 -15.52 2.82
CA ALA A 228 4.36 -14.52 3.70
C ALA A 228 5.37 -13.48 4.28
N ALA A 229 6.61 -13.41 3.79
CA ALA A 229 7.63 -12.55 4.40
C ALA A 229 7.25 -11.05 4.36
N ASP A 230 6.75 -10.56 3.23
CA ASP A 230 6.28 -9.17 3.06
C ASP A 230 5.04 -8.89 3.93
N ASP A 231 4.12 -9.83 4.03
CA ASP A 231 2.95 -9.71 4.91
C ASP A 231 3.35 -9.61 6.38
N ILE A 232 4.33 -10.42 6.82
CA ILE A 232 4.85 -10.39 8.19
C ILE A 232 5.51 -9.04 8.49
N GLU A 233 6.24 -8.46 7.54
CA GLU A 233 6.81 -7.12 7.69
C GLU A 233 5.71 -6.08 7.89
N LYS A 234 4.68 -6.09 7.03
CA LYS A 234 3.53 -5.19 7.11
C LYS A 234 2.77 -5.37 8.43
N ILE A 235 2.51 -6.62 8.85
CA ILE A 235 1.87 -6.95 10.12
C ILE A 235 2.67 -6.38 11.28
N SER A 236 3.98 -6.63 11.31
CA SER A 236 4.87 -6.17 12.38
C SER A 236 4.84 -4.64 12.52
N ASN A 237 4.82 -3.92 11.40
CA ASN A 237 4.70 -2.48 11.40
C ASN A 237 3.33 -2.00 11.91
N LEU A 238 2.22 -2.59 11.44
CA LEU A 238 0.86 -2.23 11.86
C LEU A 238 0.64 -2.47 13.35
N VAL A 239 1.05 -3.64 13.84
CA VAL A 239 0.91 -4.02 15.26
C VAL A 239 1.75 -3.11 16.16
N ARG A 240 2.97 -2.75 15.71
CA ARG A 240 3.80 -1.78 16.41
C ARG A 240 3.13 -0.41 16.48
N LEU A 241 2.61 0.11 15.36
CA LEU A 241 1.92 1.41 15.32
C LEU A 241 0.65 1.41 16.17
N TYR A 242 -0.12 0.32 16.15
CA TYR A 242 -1.32 0.13 16.96
C TYR A 242 -1.03 0.24 18.46
N ASN A 243 0.04 -0.45 18.91
CA ASN A 243 0.42 -0.50 20.30
C ASN A 243 1.23 0.73 20.79
N THR A 244 1.77 1.55 19.87
CA THR A 244 2.62 2.69 20.26
C THR A 244 2.05 4.01 19.77
N SER A 245 2.13 4.29 18.47
CA SER A 245 1.90 5.62 17.92
C SER A 245 0.41 6.01 17.84
N TRP A 246 -0.48 5.03 17.70
CA TRP A 246 -1.92 5.30 17.55
C TRP A 246 -2.68 5.24 18.87
N GLY A 247 -2.07 4.74 19.95
CA GLY A 247 -2.70 4.66 21.27
C GLY A 247 -3.98 3.81 21.28
N MET A 248 -4.06 2.79 20.43
CA MET A 248 -5.25 1.94 20.28
C MET A 248 -5.22 0.72 21.20
N SER A 249 -4.06 0.40 21.78
CA SER A 249 -3.90 -0.71 22.74
C SER A 249 -4.61 -0.39 24.07
N LYS A 250 -5.36 -1.34 24.61
CA LYS A 250 -5.96 -1.23 25.94
C LYS A 250 -4.91 -1.25 27.06
N GLU A 251 -3.86 -2.06 26.87
CA GLU A 251 -2.82 -2.29 27.87
C GLU A 251 -1.88 -1.08 28.02
N ILE A 252 -1.47 -0.49 26.89
CA ILE A 252 -0.57 0.66 26.88
C ILE A 252 -1.36 1.98 27.01
N GLY A 253 -2.61 1.99 26.50
CA GLY A 253 -3.45 3.17 26.47
C GLY A 253 -2.97 4.21 25.47
N PRO A 254 -3.49 5.46 25.55
CA PRO A 254 -3.17 6.53 24.63
C PRO A 254 -1.81 7.20 24.93
N LEU A 255 -0.78 6.36 25.08
CA LEU A 255 0.60 6.77 25.32
C LEU A 255 1.50 6.31 24.19
N ASN A 256 2.45 7.15 23.80
CA ASN A 256 3.50 6.75 22.85
C ASN A 256 4.84 6.64 23.59
N PRO A 257 5.32 5.42 23.86
CA PRO A 257 6.56 5.18 24.61
C PRO A 257 7.79 5.87 24.01
N GLN A 258 7.82 6.10 22.69
CA GLN A 258 8.94 6.75 22.00
C GLN A 258 9.15 8.21 22.42
N TYR A 259 8.08 8.90 22.84
CA TYR A 259 8.14 10.30 23.30
C TYR A 259 8.36 10.45 24.81
N MET A 260 8.38 9.34 25.55
CA MET A 260 8.58 9.39 26.99
C MET A 260 10.08 9.43 27.42
N GLY A 261 10.99 9.52 26.46
CA GLY A 261 12.42 9.80 26.68
C GLY A 261 13.27 8.67 27.24
N VAL A 262 12.66 7.59 27.76
CA VAL A 262 13.37 6.42 28.29
C VAL A 262 12.65 5.17 27.82
N ILE A 263 13.04 4.62 26.69
CA ILE A 263 12.69 3.27 26.33
C ILE A 263 13.64 2.33 27.07
N GLY A 264 13.38 2.11 28.36
CA GLY A 264 14.07 1.06 29.09
C GLY A 264 13.74 -0.31 28.50
N GLU A 265 14.65 -1.27 28.62
CA GLU A 265 14.49 -2.64 28.12
C GLU A 265 13.14 -3.27 28.55
N ASN A 266 12.68 -2.97 29.76
CA ASN A 266 11.40 -3.44 30.28
C ASN A 266 10.19 -2.95 29.47
N ILE A 267 10.20 -1.70 29.00
CA ILE A 267 9.10 -1.13 28.18
C ILE A 267 9.13 -1.74 26.80
N ALA A 268 10.32 -1.89 26.21
CA ALA A 268 10.47 -2.52 24.88
C ALA A 268 9.97 -3.97 24.91
N ASN A 269 10.32 -4.73 25.95
CA ASN A 269 9.87 -6.11 26.16
C ASN A 269 8.36 -6.18 26.38
N SER A 270 7.78 -5.24 27.14
CA SER A 270 6.32 -5.19 27.34
C SER A 270 5.59 -4.91 26.02
N VAL A 271 6.04 -3.92 25.23
CA VAL A 271 5.46 -3.63 23.92
C VAL A 271 5.56 -4.83 22.98
N PHE A 272 6.73 -5.49 22.92
CA PHE A 272 6.92 -6.67 22.09
C PHE A 272 6.00 -7.82 22.52
N SER A 273 5.86 -8.05 23.83
CA SER A 273 4.94 -9.09 24.38
C SER A 273 3.49 -8.81 23.98
N GLN A 274 3.03 -7.55 24.09
CA GLN A 274 1.68 -7.16 23.68
C GLN A 274 1.47 -7.33 22.15
N CYS A 275 2.47 -6.94 21.36
CA CYS A 275 2.43 -7.15 19.91
C CYS A 275 2.29 -8.64 19.58
N LYS A 276 3.04 -9.51 20.26
CA LYS A 276 2.99 -10.96 20.04
C LYS A 276 1.63 -11.55 20.42
N VAL A 277 1.11 -11.22 21.60
CA VAL A 277 -0.23 -11.68 22.04
C VAL A 277 -1.30 -11.28 21.05
N MET A 278 -1.29 -10.03 20.61
CA MET A 278 -2.23 -9.50 19.62
C MET A 278 -2.17 -10.27 18.29
N VAL A 279 -0.97 -10.58 17.79
CA VAL A 279 -0.83 -11.34 16.53
C VAL A 279 -1.32 -12.77 16.71
N ASP A 280 -0.98 -13.42 17.82
CA ASP A 280 -1.40 -14.80 18.13
C ASP A 280 -2.95 -14.88 18.17
N GLU A 281 -3.63 -13.96 18.85
CA GLU A 281 -5.10 -13.89 18.92
C GLU A 281 -5.75 -13.67 17.55
N ILE A 282 -5.19 -12.76 16.74
CA ILE A 282 -5.71 -12.49 15.39
C ILE A 282 -5.44 -13.70 14.47
N GLU A 283 -4.30 -14.40 14.60
CA GLU A 283 -4.01 -15.62 13.83
C GLU A 283 -5.03 -16.72 14.18
N GLU A 284 -5.34 -16.93 15.46
CA GLU A 284 -6.35 -17.91 15.91
C GLU A 284 -7.74 -17.56 15.36
N PHE A 285 -8.13 -16.29 15.47
CA PHE A 285 -9.39 -15.82 14.89
C PHE A 285 -9.43 -16.07 13.36
N THR A 286 -8.39 -15.67 12.64
CA THR A 286 -8.27 -15.87 11.20
C THR A 286 -8.35 -17.36 10.83
N PHE A 287 -7.66 -18.22 11.60
CA PHE A 287 -7.71 -19.66 11.40
C PHE A 287 -9.12 -20.22 11.61
N SER A 288 -9.83 -19.78 12.63
CA SER A 288 -11.21 -20.22 12.90
C SER A 288 -12.17 -19.85 11.76
N VAL A 289 -12.04 -18.63 11.23
CA VAL A 289 -12.84 -18.12 10.10
C VAL A 289 -12.52 -18.91 8.83
N LEU A 290 -11.24 -19.04 8.48
CA LEU A 290 -10.84 -19.76 7.26
C LEU A 290 -11.20 -21.25 7.32
N LYS A 291 -11.08 -21.89 8.50
CA LYS A 291 -11.48 -23.28 8.71
C LYS A 291 -12.98 -23.48 8.45
N LYS A 292 -13.83 -22.56 8.92
CA LYS A 292 -15.28 -22.58 8.68
C LYS A 292 -15.60 -22.46 7.19
N HIS A 293 -14.79 -21.73 6.43
CA HIS A 293 -14.98 -21.46 5.00
C HIS A 293 -14.00 -22.20 4.08
N LYS A 294 -13.38 -23.30 4.56
CA LYS A 294 -12.38 -24.07 3.80
C LYS A 294 -12.81 -24.43 2.38
N LYS A 295 -14.11 -24.77 2.15
CA LYS A 295 -14.63 -25.09 0.82
C LYS A 295 -14.52 -23.91 -0.16
N LEU A 296 -14.71 -22.67 0.33
CA LEU A 296 -14.59 -21.46 -0.50
C LEU A 296 -13.14 -21.19 -0.87
N ILE A 297 -12.19 -21.39 0.05
CA ILE A 297 -10.76 -21.27 -0.23
C ILE A 297 -10.36 -22.23 -1.34
N VAL A 298 -10.77 -23.51 -1.24
CA VAL A 298 -10.46 -24.53 -2.24
C VAL A 298 -11.06 -24.19 -3.61
N SER A 299 -12.30 -23.68 -3.63
CA SER A 299 -12.95 -23.27 -4.88
C SER A 299 -12.22 -22.09 -5.53
N MET A 300 -11.85 -21.08 -4.74
CA MET A 300 -11.12 -19.91 -5.23
C MET A 300 -9.71 -20.25 -5.71
N ALA A 301 -8.97 -21.08 -4.96
CA ALA A 301 -7.64 -21.54 -5.37
C ALA A 301 -7.67 -22.32 -6.69
N LYS A 302 -8.66 -23.20 -6.90
CA LYS A 302 -8.85 -23.91 -8.16
C LYS A 302 -9.17 -22.98 -9.32
N ASP A 303 -9.97 -21.94 -9.08
CA ASP A 303 -10.28 -20.95 -10.11
C ASP A 303 -9.03 -20.11 -10.47
N LEU A 304 -8.21 -19.75 -9.48
CA LEU A 304 -6.91 -19.10 -9.68
C LEU A 304 -5.93 -19.97 -10.47
N LEU A 305 -5.83 -21.24 -10.15
CA LEU A 305 -4.99 -22.19 -10.91
C LEU A 305 -5.39 -22.29 -12.37
N LYS A 306 -6.69 -22.21 -12.66
CA LYS A 306 -7.21 -22.31 -14.03
C LYS A 306 -7.07 -21.01 -14.82
N ASN A 307 -7.39 -19.88 -14.19
CA ASN A 307 -7.54 -18.59 -14.86
C ASN A 307 -6.38 -17.62 -14.57
N GLU A 308 -5.46 -17.98 -13.66
CA GLU A 308 -4.31 -17.19 -13.16
C GLU A 308 -4.69 -15.85 -12.51
N THR A 309 -5.81 -15.28 -12.90
CA THR A 309 -6.33 -14.00 -12.37
C THR A 309 -7.85 -14.07 -12.30
N ILE A 310 -8.41 -13.62 -11.17
CA ILE A 310 -9.85 -13.44 -10.98
C ILE A 310 -10.14 -11.99 -10.58
N VAL A 311 -11.20 -11.43 -11.18
CA VAL A 311 -11.65 -10.05 -10.95
C VAL A 311 -12.90 -10.04 -10.08
N TYR A 312 -13.30 -8.84 -9.62
CA TYR A 312 -14.37 -8.62 -8.64
C TYR A 312 -15.67 -9.38 -8.92
N ASP A 313 -16.16 -9.36 -10.16
CA ASP A 313 -17.42 -10.03 -10.51
C ASP A 313 -17.33 -11.53 -10.28
N ARG A 314 -16.21 -12.13 -10.67
CA ARG A 314 -15.95 -13.55 -10.43
C ARG A 314 -15.77 -13.86 -8.96
N ILE A 315 -15.10 -12.97 -8.19
CA ILE A 315 -14.98 -13.11 -6.73
C ILE A 315 -16.37 -13.11 -6.09
N LYS A 316 -17.25 -12.21 -6.53
CA LYS A 316 -18.63 -12.10 -6.03
C LYS A 316 -19.49 -13.32 -6.36
N GLU A 317 -19.28 -13.96 -7.51
CA GLU A 317 -19.94 -15.22 -7.86
C GLU A 317 -19.48 -16.39 -6.96
N LEU A 318 -18.18 -16.48 -6.71
CA LEU A 318 -17.59 -17.49 -5.82
C LEU A 318 -17.98 -17.28 -4.35
N LEU A 319 -18.16 -16.01 -3.95
CA LEU A 319 -18.44 -15.57 -2.58
C LEU A 319 -19.77 -14.80 -2.54
N PRO A 320 -20.92 -15.47 -2.64
CA PRO A 320 -22.22 -14.84 -2.92
C PRO A 320 -22.78 -13.93 -1.81
N ARG A 321 -22.19 -13.93 -0.62
CA ARG A 321 -22.57 -13.04 0.49
C ARG A 321 -21.32 -12.59 1.24
N ARG A 322 -21.21 -11.26 1.43
CA ARG A 322 -20.30 -10.69 2.41
C ARG A 322 -20.79 -11.11 3.80
N LEU A 323 -20.02 -11.98 4.44
CA LEU A 323 -20.36 -12.46 5.77
C LEU A 323 -20.00 -11.34 6.76
N GLU A 324 -20.98 -10.85 7.50
CA GLU A 324 -20.77 -9.85 8.55
C GLU A 324 -20.13 -10.48 9.79
N ASN A 325 -18.90 -10.96 9.64
CA ASN A 325 -18.10 -11.31 10.81
C ASN A 325 -17.42 -10.04 11.32
N SER A 326 -17.80 -9.60 12.49
CA SER A 326 -17.12 -8.51 13.18
C SER A 326 -16.02 -9.07 14.06
N LEU A 327 -14.92 -8.33 14.16
CA LEU A 327 -13.84 -8.56 15.10
C LEU A 327 -14.22 -8.16 16.54
N ASP A 328 -15.51 -8.02 16.83
CA ASP A 328 -16.01 -7.62 18.18
C ASP A 328 -15.59 -8.59 19.31
N VAL A 329 -15.08 -9.76 18.95
CA VAL A 329 -14.58 -10.77 19.91
C VAL A 329 -13.13 -10.47 20.34
N LEU A 330 -12.37 -9.65 19.59
CA LEU A 330 -10.96 -9.34 19.84
C LEU A 330 -10.76 -7.95 20.49
N ILE A 331 -11.82 -7.19 20.68
CA ILE A 331 -11.83 -5.89 21.33
C ILE A 331 -12.57 -5.97 22.67
#